data_0aae784a8befca56ddaec21fcfe77a9f
#
_entry.id   0aae784a8befca56ddaec21fcfe77a9f
#
_cell.length_a   1.000
_cell.length_b   1.000
_cell.length_c   1.000
_cell.angle_alpha   90.00
_cell.angle_beta   90.00
_cell.angle_gamma   90.00
#
_symmetry.space_group_name_H-M   'P 1'
#
loop_
_entity.id
_entity.type
_entity.pdbx_description
1 polymer ?
#
loop_
_entity_poly.entity_id
_entity_poly.type
_entity_poly.pdbx_seq_one_letter_code
_entity_poly.pdbx_strand_id
1 'polypeptide(L)'
;MGRNIEITRRGALAGAAVGLVGGRALAQAPERTKGPAVWLDLDQKALDDAYDQAVYAPNIAQVLGRYATNSEATRARLGPPQRHAYGTSAIEALDVYPTRRPNAPVHVFIHGGAWRTGLAKDYGFPAETFVHAGAHYVVPDFINVVESGGDLMPMAEQVRRALAWVYRNARRFGGDPEKLYLSGHSSGAHLAGAALVADWQKEAGLPPRFIKGALLCSGMYDLKPVRLSARAKYVLFTDATEDTLSIQRHLARIACPVTLAHGTFETPEFQRQTRDFAAALEAAHKPVTLLVGQGYNHFEMAETLANPYGLLGRAALAQMGLAPA
;
A
#
# COMPACT_ATOMS: atom_id res chain seq x y z
N MET A 1 46.47 -35.73 -45.25
CA MET A 1 46.66 -37.01 -44.56
C MET A 1 45.76 -37.04 -43.36
N GLY A 2 44.62 -37.71 -43.53
CA GLY A 2 43.61 -37.86 -42.47
C GLY A 2 43.90 -39.07 -41.61
N ARG A 3 43.41 -39.04 -40.37
CA ARG A 3 43.14 -40.28 -39.62
C ARG A 3 41.83 -40.12 -38.91
N ASN A 4 40.85 -40.89 -39.39
CA ASN A 4 39.60 -41.20 -38.70
C ASN A 4 39.92 -42.10 -37.50
N ILE A 5 39.27 -41.84 -36.38
CA ILE A 5 39.19 -42.77 -35.27
C ILE A 5 37.73 -43.11 -35.08
N GLU A 6 37.35 -44.34 -35.47
CA GLU A 6 36.14 -45.02 -35.13
C GLU A 6 36.17 -45.44 -33.66
N ILE A 7 35.12 -45.15 -32.91
CA ILE A 7 34.87 -45.74 -31.59
C ILE A 7 33.64 -46.66 -31.68
N THR A 8 33.92 -47.98 -31.59
CA THR A 8 32.97 -49.05 -31.57
C THR A 8 32.18 -49.12 -30.23
N ARG A 9 30.88 -49.24 -30.34
CA ARG A 9 29.97 -49.61 -29.24
C ARG A 9 30.06 -51.09 -28.92
N ARG A 10 30.29 -51.45 -27.67
CA ARG A 10 29.85 -52.70 -27.00
C ARG A 10 29.56 -52.36 -25.56
N GLY A 11 28.36 -52.35 -25.11
CA GLY A 11 27.43 -53.31 -24.63
C GLY A 11 27.77 -53.75 -23.20
N ALA A 12 27.06 -53.17 -22.17
CA ALA A 12 26.84 -53.86 -20.90
C ALA A 12 25.44 -53.46 -20.39
N LEU A 13 24.49 -54.38 -20.46
CA LEU A 13 23.22 -54.30 -19.76
C LEU A 13 23.47 -54.59 -18.27
N ALA A 14 23.31 -53.59 -17.43
CA ALA A 14 23.17 -53.78 -15.99
C ALA A 14 21.76 -53.38 -15.63
N GLY A 15 20.96 -54.34 -15.18
CA GLY A 15 19.57 -54.13 -14.75
C GLY A 15 19.51 -53.28 -13.50
N ALA A 16 18.87 -52.11 -13.59
CA ALA A 16 18.50 -51.33 -12.45
C ALA A 16 17.08 -51.70 -12.02
N ALA A 17 16.97 -52.25 -10.82
CA ALA A 17 15.70 -52.50 -10.13
C ALA A 17 15.02 -51.15 -9.91
N VAL A 18 13.85 -50.94 -10.53
CA VAL A 18 12.99 -49.80 -10.26
C VAL A 18 12.35 -50.03 -8.89
N GLY A 19 12.92 -49.37 -7.87
CA GLY A 19 12.26 -49.24 -6.58
C GLY A 19 11.03 -48.35 -6.74
N LEU A 20 9.86 -48.93 -6.59
CA LEU A 20 8.59 -48.21 -6.40
C LEU A 20 8.75 -47.32 -5.12
N VAL A 21 9.13 -46.08 -5.30
CA VAL A 21 8.96 -45.08 -4.25
C VAL A 21 7.45 -44.84 -4.15
N GLY A 22 6.85 -45.48 -3.15
CA GLY A 22 5.46 -45.24 -2.78
C GLY A 22 5.26 -43.72 -2.50
N GLY A 23 4.61 -43.04 -3.44
CA GLY A 23 4.16 -41.69 -3.24
C GLY A 23 3.25 -41.67 -2.00
N ARG A 24 3.76 -41.12 -0.89
CA ARG A 24 2.90 -40.70 0.21
C ARG A 24 1.95 -39.65 -0.38
N ALA A 25 0.72 -40.05 -0.64
CA ALA A 25 -0.37 -39.10 -0.86
C ALA A 25 -0.35 -38.17 0.37
N LEU A 26 -0.04 -36.91 0.14
CA LEU A 26 -0.26 -35.85 1.15
C LEU A 26 -1.75 -35.94 1.46
N ALA A 27 -2.08 -36.45 2.65
CA ALA A 27 -3.44 -36.45 3.13
C ALA A 27 -3.93 -35.01 3.07
N GLN A 28 -4.91 -34.73 2.21
CA GLN A 28 -5.61 -33.47 2.22
C GLN A 28 -6.17 -33.27 3.64
N ALA A 29 -5.82 -32.16 4.26
CA ALA A 29 -6.43 -31.80 5.53
C ALA A 29 -7.95 -31.87 5.36
N PRO A 30 -8.70 -32.41 6.35
CA PRO A 30 -10.15 -32.52 6.25
C PRO A 30 -10.74 -31.14 5.93
N GLU A 31 -11.58 -31.09 4.90
CA GLU A 31 -12.30 -29.84 4.57
C GLU A 31 -13.08 -29.38 5.79
N ARG A 32 -12.82 -28.15 6.21
CA ARG A 32 -13.51 -27.55 7.33
C ARG A 32 -15.00 -27.39 7.02
N THR A 33 -15.87 -27.83 7.90
CA THR A 33 -17.30 -27.56 7.79
C THR A 33 -17.52 -26.04 7.82
N LYS A 34 -18.09 -25.48 6.75
CA LYS A 34 -18.39 -24.06 6.62
C LYS A 34 -19.55 -23.68 7.56
N GLY A 35 -19.34 -22.60 8.31
CA GLY A 35 -20.39 -22.00 9.16
C GLY A 35 -21.40 -21.19 8.34
N PRO A 36 -22.38 -20.54 9.00
CA PRO A 36 -23.30 -19.62 8.33
C PRO A 36 -22.53 -18.43 7.73
N ALA A 37 -22.96 -17.98 6.55
CA ALA A 37 -22.37 -16.83 5.89
C ALA A 37 -22.63 -15.54 6.70
N VAL A 38 -21.59 -14.74 6.90
CA VAL A 38 -21.63 -13.42 7.55
C VAL A 38 -21.37 -12.27 6.60
N TRP A 39 -20.65 -12.54 5.50
CA TRP A 39 -20.36 -11.61 4.43
C TRP A 39 -20.27 -12.33 3.09
N LEU A 40 -21.12 -11.96 2.13
CA LEU A 40 -21.24 -12.67 0.86
C LEU A 40 -21.39 -14.19 1.12
N ASP A 41 -20.49 -15.00 0.59
CA ASP A 41 -20.43 -16.44 0.82
C ASP A 41 -19.44 -16.85 1.94
N LEU A 42 -18.82 -15.88 2.62
CA LEU A 42 -17.81 -16.14 3.67
C LEU A 42 -18.49 -16.33 5.03
N ASP A 43 -18.14 -17.40 5.73
CA ASP A 43 -18.41 -17.52 7.15
C ASP A 43 -17.40 -16.73 7.98
N GLN A 44 -17.57 -16.67 9.30
CA GLN A 44 -16.74 -15.84 10.17
C GLN A 44 -15.24 -16.14 10.03
N LYS A 45 -14.88 -17.45 10.01
CA LYS A 45 -13.46 -17.81 9.91
C LYS A 45 -12.87 -17.42 8.54
N ALA A 46 -13.60 -17.67 7.46
CA ALA A 46 -13.14 -17.31 6.12
C ALA A 46 -13.01 -15.78 5.96
N LEU A 47 -13.93 -15.01 6.58
CA LEU A 47 -13.85 -13.56 6.59
C LEU A 47 -12.66 -13.05 7.43
N ASP A 48 -12.40 -13.65 8.60
CA ASP A 48 -11.26 -13.31 9.43
C ASP A 48 -9.94 -13.56 8.68
N ASP A 49 -9.81 -14.73 8.06
CA ASP A 49 -8.65 -15.11 7.23
C ASP A 49 -8.50 -14.17 6.01
N ALA A 50 -9.60 -13.72 5.42
CA ALA A 50 -9.59 -12.80 4.27
C ALA A 50 -9.07 -11.38 4.62
N TYR A 51 -8.98 -11.06 5.90
CA TYR A 51 -8.34 -9.83 6.40
C TYR A 51 -7.00 -10.08 7.11
N ASP A 52 -6.46 -11.31 7.06
CA ASP A 52 -5.11 -11.65 7.54
C ASP A 52 -4.16 -11.93 6.37
N GLN A 53 -3.40 -10.94 5.97
CA GLN A 53 -2.44 -11.06 4.87
C GLN A 53 -1.27 -12.02 5.18
N ALA A 54 -1.01 -12.35 6.45
CA ALA A 54 0.06 -13.26 6.82
C ALA A 54 -0.15 -14.68 6.25
N VAL A 55 -1.40 -15.10 6.06
CA VAL A 55 -1.76 -16.37 5.44
C VAL A 55 -1.21 -16.49 4.00
N TYR A 56 -1.17 -15.38 3.28
CA TYR A 56 -0.74 -15.30 1.87
C TYR A 56 0.70 -14.82 1.69
N ALA A 57 1.35 -14.38 2.76
CA ALA A 57 2.71 -13.83 2.74
C ALA A 57 3.62 -14.57 3.73
N PRO A 58 4.09 -15.80 3.42
CA PRO A 58 4.95 -16.56 4.33
C PRO A 58 6.30 -15.87 4.61
N ASN A 59 6.69 -14.91 3.78
CA ASN A 59 7.91 -14.11 3.90
C ASN A 59 7.69 -12.73 4.56
N ILE A 60 6.54 -12.49 5.21
CA ILE A 60 6.17 -11.20 5.80
C ILE A 60 7.26 -10.59 6.68
N ALA A 61 7.88 -11.38 7.57
CA ALA A 61 8.92 -10.90 8.48
C ALA A 61 10.15 -10.36 7.72
N GLN A 62 10.55 -11.05 6.64
CA GLN A 62 11.67 -10.62 5.80
C GLN A 62 11.35 -9.34 5.04
N VAL A 63 10.13 -9.23 4.48
CA VAL A 63 9.71 -8.03 3.72
C VAL A 63 9.62 -6.82 4.64
N LEU A 64 8.98 -6.94 5.80
CA LEU A 64 8.90 -5.83 6.77
C LEU A 64 10.28 -5.46 7.33
N GLY A 65 11.18 -6.45 7.54
CA GLY A 65 12.58 -6.18 7.88
C GLY A 65 13.29 -5.36 6.82
N ARG A 66 13.03 -5.64 5.52
CA ARG A 66 13.60 -4.85 4.41
C ARG A 66 13.09 -3.41 4.38
N TYR A 67 11.86 -3.12 4.78
CA TYR A 67 11.38 -1.73 4.85
C TYR A 67 12.28 -0.89 5.76
N ALA A 68 12.56 -1.38 6.97
CA ALA A 68 13.42 -0.70 7.93
C ALA A 68 14.86 -0.56 7.42
N THR A 69 15.50 -1.67 7.02
CA THR A 69 16.90 -1.67 6.56
C THR A 69 17.11 -0.86 5.28
N ASN A 70 16.17 -0.94 4.32
CA ASN A 70 16.23 -0.13 3.10
C ASN A 70 15.98 1.37 3.40
N SER A 71 15.14 1.69 4.39
CA SER A 71 14.95 3.08 4.82
C SER A 71 16.22 3.64 5.47
N GLU A 72 16.94 2.85 6.27
CA GLU A 72 18.25 3.23 6.81
C GLU A 72 19.27 3.45 5.69
N ALA A 73 19.35 2.52 4.74
CA ALA A 73 20.25 2.63 3.59
C ALA A 73 19.93 3.88 2.74
N THR A 74 18.65 4.20 2.55
CA THR A 74 18.22 5.42 1.85
C THR A 74 18.66 6.68 2.61
N ARG A 75 18.50 6.72 3.94
CA ARG A 75 19.00 7.84 4.77
C ARG A 75 20.52 7.96 4.70
N ALA A 76 21.24 6.85 4.64
CA ALA A 76 22.70 6.87 4.49
C ALA A 76 23.15 7.51 3.16
N ARG A 77 22.37 7.31 2.07
CA ARG A 77 22.69 7.85 0.73
C ARG A 77 22.17 9.27 0.51
N LEU A 78 20.94 9.56 0.90
CA LEU A 78 20.32 10.89 0.70
C LEU A 78 20.61 11.89 1.82
N GLY A 79 21.06 11.41 2.98
CA GLY A 79 21.09 12.15 4.22
C GLY A 79 19.79 11.99 5.03
N PRO A 80 19.76 12.46 6.28
CA PRO A 80 18.57 12.40 7.12
C PRO A 80 17.45 13.27 6.54
N PRO A 81 16.17 12.86 6.68
CA PRO A 81 15.06 13.70 6.28
C PRO A 81 14.95 14.94 7.16
N GLN A 82 14.34 15.98 6.62
CA GLN A 82 13.92 17.14 7.41
C GLN A 82 12.64 16.75 8.17
N ARG A 83 12.73 16.75 9.51
CA ARG A 83 11.57 16.43 10.34
C ARG A 83 10.84 17.69 10.76
N HIS A 84 9.51 17.71 10.53
CA HIS A 84 8.66 18.85 10.83
C HIS A 84 7.44 18.40 11.65
N ALA A 85 7.09 19.14 12.69
CA ALA A 85 5.81 18.98 13.39
C ALA A 85 4.68 19.56 12.54
N TYR A 86 3.58 18.81 12.38
CA TYR A 86 2.38 19.28 11.73
C TYR A 86 1.19 19.47 12.69
N GLY A 87 1.37 19.09 13.95
CA GLY A 87 0.40 19.23 15.03
C GLY A 87 1.09 19.40 16.38
N THR A 88 0.34 19.23 17.46
CA THR A 88 0.80 19.52 18.82
C THR A 88 1.30 18.31 19.60
N SER A 89 0.88 17.10 19.22
CA SER A 89 1.35 15.88 19.87
C SER A 89 2.68 15.41 19.25
N ALA A 90 3.50 14.70 20.02
CA ALA A 90 4.81 14.23 19.60
C ALA A 90 4.78 13.35 18.34
N ILE A 91 3.70 12.59 18.14
CA ILE A 91 3.53 11.73 16.96
C ILE A 91 3.18 12.55 15.71
N GLU A 92 2.62 13.76 15.86
CA GLU A 92 2.21 14.61 14.75
C GLU A 92 3.41 15.31 14.08
N ALA A 93 4.29 14.50 13.52
CA ALA A 93 5.46 14.94 12.78
C ALA A 93 5.56 14.19 11.45
N LEU A 94 6.29 14.75 10.50
CA LEU A 94 6.51 14.15 9.20
C LEU A 94 7.96 14.30 8.76
N ASP A 95 8.43 13.33 8.00
CA ASP A 95 9.75 13.31 7.38
C ASP A 95 9.65 13.80 5.94
N VAL A 96 10.46 14.81 5.57
CA VAL A 96 10.59 15.30 4.20
C VAL A 96 11.97 14.93 3.67
N TYR A 97 12.02 14.19 2.57
CA TYR A 97 13.21 13.93 1.77
C TYR A 97 13.22 14.91 0.60
N PRO A 98 14.01 16.00 0.67
CA PRO A 98 13.94 17.06 -0.32
C PRO A 98 14.76 16.71 -1.58
N THR A 99 14.22 17.06 -2.75
CA THR A 99 15.02 17.17 -3.97
C THR A 99 15.63 18.57 -4.09
N ARG A 100 16.67 18.71 -4.93
CA ARG A 100 17.31 20.01 -5.23
C ARG A 100 16.55 20.81 -6.30
N ARG A 101 15.58 20.20 -6.97
CA ARG A 101 14.79 20.86 -8.01
C ARG A 101 13.87 21.93 -7.38
N PRO A 102 13.93 23.19 -7.82
CA PRO A 102 13.04 24.21 -7.30
C PRO A 102 11.60 24.00 -7.81
N ASN A 103 10.61 24.40 -7.02
CA ASN A 103 9.18 24.24 -7.32
C ASN A 103 8.83 22.79 -7.73
N ALA A 104 9.45 21.84 -7.03
CA ALA A 104 9.30 20.43 -7.32
C ALA A 104 7.93 19.90 -6.89
N PRO A 105 7.41 18.86 -7.56
CA PRO A 105 6.24 18.14 -7.07
C PRO A 105 6.50 17.53 -5.68
N VAL A 106 5.44 17.35 -4.91
CA VAL A 106 5.48 16.73 -3.59
C VAL A 106 4.67 15.45 -3.61
N HIS A 107 5.29 14.34 -3.29
CA HIS A 107 4.64 13.05 -3.11
C HIS A 107 4.53 12.71 -1.63
N VAL A 108 3.31 12.56 -1.12
CA VAL A 108 3.04 12.16 0.26
C VAL A 108 2.63 10.70 0.30
N PHE A 109 3.32 9.90 1.11
CA PHE A 109 3.02 8.48 1.28
C PHE A 109 2.46 8.21 2.68
N ILE A 110 1.28 7.61 2.74
CA ILE A 110 0.63 7.18 3.99
C ILE A 110 0.93 5.71 4.20
N HIS A 111 1.67 5.40 5.29
CA HIS A 111 2.11 4.04 5.57
C HIS A 111 0.99 3.13 6.08
N GLY A 112 1.15 1.83 5.85
CA GLY A 112 0.29 0.78 6.36
C GLY A 112 0.63 0.39 7.81
N GLY A 113 0.22 -0.83 8.18
CA GLY A 113 0.46 -1.41 9.51
C GLY A 113 -0.82 -1.78 10.24
N ALA A 114 -1.89 -2.09 9.49
CA ALA A 114 -3.20 -2.51 10.03
C ALA A 114 -3.79 -1.52 11.05
N TRP A 115 -3.50 -0.22 10.88
CA TRP A 115 -3.80 0.89 11.81
C TRP A 115 -3.13 0.78 13.18
N ARG A 116 -2.34 -0.25 13.46
CA ARG A 116 -1.74 -0.54 14.78
C ARG A 116 -0.26 -0.21 14.89
N THR A 117 0.43 -0.23 13.75
CA THR A 117 1.89 -0.11 13.71
C THR A 117 2.33 0.74 12.53
N GLY A 118 3.63 1.02 12.47
CA GLY A 118 4.26 1.79 11.42
C GLY A 118 4.70 3.16 11.92
N LEU A 119 5.89 3.58 11.45
CA LEU A 119 6.43 4.92 11.69
C LEU A 119 7.11 5.40 10.41
N ALA A 120 7.10 6.70 10.17
CA ALA A 120 7.71 7.33 9.00
C ALA A 120 9.16 6.88 8.73
N LYS A 121 9.93 6.63 9.82
CA LYS A 121 11.32 6.17 9.72
C LYS A 121 11.50 4.85 8.96
N ASP A 122 10.48 3.98 8.97
CA ASP A 122 10.53 2.65 8.33
C ASP A 122 9.99 2.68 6.89
N TYR A 123 9.49 3.83 6.44
CA TYR A 123 8.92 4.04 5.12
C TYR A 123 9.64 5.11 4.29
N GLY A 124 10.91 5.38 4.64
CA GLY A 124 11.80 6.23 3.84
C GLY A 124 12.37 5.53 2.59
N PHE A 125 12.26 4.21 2.49
CA PHE A 125 12.87 3.42 1.42
C PHE A 125 12.45 3.81 -0.02
N PRO A 126 11.26 4.38 -0.30
CA PRO A 126 10.94 4.86 -1.64
C PRO A 126 11.53 6.23 -1.99
N ALA A 127 12.10 6.96 -1.02
CA ALA A 127 12.48 8.35 -1.21
C ALA A 127 13.45 8.58 -2.37
N GLU A 128 14.41 7.66 -2.62
CA GLU A 128 15.35 7.80 -3.73
C GLU A 128 14.67 7.84 -5.09
N THR A 129 13.63 7.02 -5.30
CA THR A 129 12.82 7.02 -6.53
C THR A 129 12.29 8.42 -6.85
N PHE A 130 11.78 9.12 -5.85
CA PHE A 130 11.18 10.44 -6.03
C PHE A 130 12.22 11.56 -6.06
N VAL A 131 13.19 11.53 -5.16
CA VAL A 131 14.22 12.56 -5.05
C VAL A 131 15.07 12.64 -6.31
N HIS A 132 15.49 11.51 -6.86
CA HIS A 132 16.26 11.46 -8.10
C HIS A 132 15.42 11.89 -9.32
N ALA A 133 14.14 11.54 -9.37
CA ALA A 133 13.22 12.01 -10.41
C ALA A 133 12.84 13.51 -10.26
N GLY A 134 13.31 14.19 -9.21
CA GLY A 134 13.09 15.61 -8.99
C GLY A 134 11.78 15.93 -8.26
N ALA A 135 11.31 15.07 -7.37
CA ALA A 135 10.19 15.30 -6.48
C ALA A 135 10.60 15.21 -5.01
N HIS A 136 9.90 15.93 -4.14
CA HIS A 136 10.00 15.71 -2.69
C HIS A 136 9.20 14.48 -2.31
N TYR A 137 9.72 13.68 -1.36
CA TYR A 137 9.01 12.55 -0.77
C TYR A 137 8.73 12.83 0.69
N VAL A 138 7.48 12.66 1.12
CA VAL A 138 7.02 13.01 2.46
C VAL A 138 6.30 11.83 3.10
N VAL A 139 6.64 11.52 4.34
CA VAL A 139 5.97 10.46 5.12
C VAL A 139 5.56 11.02 6.48
N PRO A 140 4.27 11.14 6.78
CA PRO A 140 3.81 11.52 8.12
C PRO A 140 3.79 10.32 9.06
N ASP A 141 4.08 10.58 10.34
CA ASP A 141 3.64 9.77 11.46
C ASP A 141 2.23 10.22 11.88
N PHE A 142 1.48 9.32 12.47
CA PHE A 142 0.15 9.59 13.05
C PHE A 142 -0.15 8.56 14.13
N ILE A 143 -1.08 8.91 15.05
CA ILE A 143 -1.51 8.04 16.14
C ILE A 143 -1.98 6.69 15.58
N ASN A 144 -1.71 5.62 16.30
CA ASN A 144 -2.25 4.30 15.96
C ASN A 144 -3.60 4.04 16.65
N VAL A 145 -4.35 3.07 16.17
CA VAL A 145 -5.70 2.78 16.65
C VAL A 145 -5.73 2.27 18.10
N VAL A 146 -4.64 1.69 18.61
CA VAL A 146 -4.56 1.24 19.99
C VAL A 146 -4.46 2.44 20.93
N GLU A 147 -3.59 3.39 20.61
CA GLU A 147 -3.41 4.63 21.38
C GLU A 147 -4.64 5.54 21.30
N SER A 148 -5.44 5.47 20.22
CA SER A 148 -6.71 6.20 20.10
C SER A 148 -7.90 5.47 20.77
N GLY A 149 -7.65 4.37 21.49
CA GLY A 149 -8.71 3.61 22.15
C GLY A 149 -9.63 2.85 21.19
N GLY A 150 -9.16 2.50 20.00
CA GLY A 150 -9.92 1.79 18.99
C GLY A 150 -10.58 2.68 17.92
N ASP A 151 -10.54 4.00 18.08
CA ASP A 151 -11.17 4.94 17.14
C ASP A 151 -10.26 5.27 15.96
N LEU A 152 -10.77 5.10 14.73
CA LEU A 152 -10.05 5.45 13.50
C LEU A 152 -10.14 6.94 13.13
N MET A 153 -11.08 7.67 13.70
CA MET A 153 -11.31 9.08 13.35
C MET A 153 -10.10 9.98 13.66
N PRO A 154 -9.43 9.86 14.84
CA PRO A 154 -8.22 10.63 15.12
C PRO A 154 -7.08 10.37 14.13
N MET A 155 -6.92 9.12 13.67
CA MET A 155 -5.93 8.80 12.64
C MET A 155 -6.21 9.51 11.32
N ALA A 156 -7.47 9.42 10.85
CA ALA A 156 -7.90 10.09 9.62
C ALA A 156 -7.75 11.61 9.70
N GLU A 157 -8.05 12.20 10.87
CA GLU A 157 -7.87 13.63 11.12
C GLU A 157 -6.40 14.04 11.12
N GLN A 158 -5.50 13.25 11.74
CA GLN A 158 -4.07 13.52 11.74
C GLN A 158 -3.48 13.43 10.32
N VAL A 159 -3.89 12.46 9.51
CA VAL A 159 -3.49 12.38 8.10
C VAL A 159 -3.97 13.61 7.33
N ARG A 160 -5.21 14.06 7.54
CA ARG A 160 -5.70 15.30 6.92
C ARG A 160 -4.92 16.53 7.37
N ARG A 161 -4.59 16.66 8.67
CA ARG A 161 -3.74 17.76 9.17
C ARG A 161 -2.35 17.73 8.55
N ALA A 162 -1.73 16.55 8.41
CA ALA A 162 -0.43 16.41 7.76
C ALA A 162 -0.48 16.89 6.30
N LEU A 163 -1.48 16.46 5.52
CA LEU A 163 -1.67 16.90 4.14
C LEU A 163 -1.91 18.41 4.03
N ALA A 164 -2.73 18.99 4.91
CA ALA A 164 -2.94 20.43 4.97
C ALA A 164 -1.66 21.18 5.31
N TRP A 165 -0.86 20.65 6.25
CA TRP A 165 0.44 21.22 6.58
C TRP A 165 1.39 21.17 5.37
N VAL A 166 1.47 20.05 4.68
CA VAL A 166 2.32 19.92 3.48
C VAL A 166 1.92 20.94 2.43
N TYR A 167 0.63 21.07 2.12
CA TYR A 167 0.16 22.07 1.15
C TYR A 167 0.56 23.49 1.54
N ARG A 168 0.34 23.89 2.79
CA ARG A 168 0.64 25.24 3.29
C ARG A 168 2.14 25.54 3.38
N ASN A 169 2.96 24.51 3.59
CA ASN A 169 4.39 24.66 3.88
C ASN A 169 5.30 24.11 2.75
N ALA A 170 4.76 23.60 1.63
CA ALA A 170 5.55 23.02 0.54
C ALA A 170 6.70 23.94 0.10
N ARG A 171 6.45 25.24 -0.02
CA ARG A 171 7.45 26.23 -0.44
C ARG A 171 8.65 26.35 0.52
N ARG A 172 8.51 25.97 1.80
CA ARG A 172 9.60 26.05 2.80
C ARG A 172 10.72 25.04 2.52
N PHE A 173 10.38 23.93 1.86
CA PHE A 173 11.38 22.93 1.48
C PHE A 173 11.57 22.83 -0.04
N GLY A 174 11.10 23.84 -0.81
CA GLY A 174 11.30 23.93 -2.27
C GLY A 174 10.20 23.26 -3.09
N GLY A 175 9.12 22.81 -2.47
CA GLY A 175 7.99 22.17 -3.13
C GLY A 175 6.97 23.15 -3.71
N ASP A 176 6.21 22.67 -4.69
CA ASP A 176 5.09 23.36 -5.30
C ASP A 176 3.77 22.82 -4.71
N PRO A 177 3.02 23.64 -3.92
CA PRO A 177 1.75 23.20 -3.35
C PRO A 177 0.71 22.83 -4.43
N GLU A 178 0.84 23.39 -5.63
CA GLU A 178 -0.04 23.04 -6.76
C GLU A 178 0.34 21.74 -7.46
N LYS A 179 1.35 21.02 -6.98
CA LYS A 179 1.81 19.72 -7.49
C LYS A 179 1.91 18.69 -6.37
N LEU A 180 0.87 18.56 -5.56
CA LEU A 180 0.80 17.60 -4.47
C LEU A 180 0.13 16.29 -4.93
N TYR A 181 0.81 15.18 -4.71
CA TYR A 181 0.36 13.83 -5.04
C TYR A 181 0.33 12.97 -3.78
N LEU A 182 -0.61 12.04 -3.71
CA LEU A 182 -0.85 11.23 -2.53
C LEU A 182 -0.73 9.75 -2.89
N SER A 183 -0.10 8.98 -2.03
CA SER A 183 -0.19 7.52 -2.10
C SER A 183 -0.35 6.90 -0.73
N GLY A 184 -0.75 5.64 -0.72
CA GLY A 184 -0.82 4.86 0.51
C GLY A 184 -0.84 3.37 0.22
N HIS A 185 -0.47 2.60 1.23
CA HIS A 185 -0.48 1.14 1.16
C HIS A 185 -1.28 0.55 2.32
N SER A 186 -2.11 -0.48 2.05
CA SER A 186 -2.84 -1.20 3.09
C SER A 186 -3.78 -0.27 3.89
N SER A 187 -3.71 -0.27 5.22
CA SER A 187 -4.43 0.68 6.07
C SER A 187 -4.06 2.14 5.77
N GLY A 188 -2.87 2.41 5.24
CA GLY A 188 -2.48 3.72 4.74
C GLY A 188 -3.19 4.10 3.44
N ALA A 189 -3.48 3.14 2.56
CA ALA A 189 -4.31 3.40 1.38
C ALA A 189 -5.76 3.72 1.75
N HIS A 190 -6.28 3.09 2.80
CA HIS A 190 -7.57 3.46 3.39
C HIS A 190 -7.56 4.91 3.90
N LEU A 191 -6.56 5.28 4.72
CA LEU A 191 -6.47 6.65 5.27
C LEU A 191 -6.23 7.70 4.18
N ALA A 192 -5.40 7.39 3.18
CA ALA A 192 -5.20 8.25 2.01
C ALA A 192 -6.50 8.42 1.22
N GLY A 193 -7.25 7.33 1.01
CA GLY A 193 -8.57 7.37 0.39
C GLY A 193 -9.58 8.20 1.18
N ALA A 194 -9.61 8.06 2.52
CA ALA A 194 -10.44 8.88 3.40
C ALA A 194 -10.11 10.38 3.27
N ALA A 195 -8.85 10.73 3.03
CA ALA A 195 -8.46 12.09 2.73
C ALA A 195 -8.98 12.60 1.37
N LEU A 196 -9.11 11.72 0.35
CA LEU A 196 -9.67 12.13 -0.95
C LEU A 196 -11.15 12.51 -0.89
N VAL A 197 -11.89 12.00 0.10
CA VAL A 197 -13.31 12.26 0.26
C VAL A 197 -13.62 13.29 1.37
N ALA A 198 -12.61 13.90 1.99
CA ALA A 198 -12.77 14.95 2.97
C ALA A 198 -13.31 16.25 2.34
N ASP A 199 -14.05 17.02 3.12
CA ASP A 199 -14.48 18.36 2.72
C ASP A 199 -13.40 19.38 3.06
N TRP A 200 -12.38 19.45 2.20
CA TRP A 200 -11.19 20.27 2.40
C TRP A 200 -11.47 21.76 2.55
N GLN A 201 -12.49 22.25 1.86
CA GLN A 201 -12.89 23.66 1.98
C GLN A 201 -13.44 23.95 3.37
N LYS A 202 -14.33 23.08 3.86
CA LYS A 202 -14.96 23.21 5.17
C LYS A 202 -13.98 22.93 6.32
N GLU A 203 -13.20 21.85 6.21
CA GLU A 203 -12.36 21.35 7.29
C GLU A 203 -11.04 22.12 7.43
N ALA A 204 -10.50 22.61 6.32
CA ALA A 204 -9.17 23.21 6.30
C ALA A 204 -9.05 24.52 5.49
N GLY A 205 -10.10 24.98 4.83
CA GLY A 205 -10.05 26.14 3.94
C GLY A 205 -9.15 25.94 2.73
N LEU A 206 -8.98 24.68 2.29
CA LEU A 206 -8.13 24.31 1.16
C LEU A 206 -8.94 24.07 -0.12
N PRO A 207 -8.33 24.31 -1.30
CA PRO A 207 -9.01 24.02 -2.56
C PRO A 207 -9.37 22.54 -2.66
N PRO A 208 -10.58 22.17 -3.11
CA PRO A 208 -10.99 20.75 -3.23
C PRO A 208 -10.06 19.90 -4.14
N ARG A 209 -9.32 20.53 -5.03
CA ARG A 209 -8.43 19.89 -6.01
C ARG A 209 -6.94 20.14 -5.74
N PHE A 210 -6.53 20.36 -4.50
CA PHE A 210 -5.11 20.54 -4.19
C PHE A 210 -4.31 19.24 -4.34
N ILE A 211 -4.92 18.06 -4.13
CA ILE A 211 -4.34 16.77 -4.47
C ILE A 211 -4.55 16.53 -5.97
N LYS A 212 -3.46 16.39 -6.72
CA LYS A 212 -3.48 16.29 -8.20
C LYS A 212 -3.60 14.88 -8.72
N GLY A 213 -3.30 13.88 -7.91
CA GLY A 213 -3.43 12.47 -8.21
C GLY A 213 -3.20 11.62 -6.97
N ALA A 214 -3.80 10.43 -6.96
CA ALA A 214 -3.65 9.49 -5.87
C ALA A 214 -3.31 8.08 -6.38
N LEU A 215 -2.42 7.37 -5.64
CA LEU A 215 -2.11 5.96 -5.86
C LEU A 215 -2.41 5.18 -4.58
N LEU A 216 -3.44 4.34 -4.61
CA LEU A 216 -3.91 3.59 -3.46
C LEU A 216 -3.67 2.10 -3.70
N CYS A 217 -2.74 1.53 -2.95
CA CYS A 217 -2.34 0.13 -3.08
C CYS A 217 -2.93 -0.72 -1.96
N SER A 218 -3.70 -1.74 -2.33
CA SER A 218 -4.17 -2.78 -1.42
C SER A 218 -4.93 -2.23 -0.21
N GLY A 219 -5.84 -1.29 -0.45
CA GLY A 219 -6.63 -0.63 0.59
C GLY A 219 -7.92 -1.36 0.94
N MET A 220 -8.61 -0.83 1.94
CA MET A 220 -9.95 -1.21 2.32
C MET A 220 -10.87 -0.01 2.07
N TYR A 221 -11.76 -0.11 1.09
CA TYR A 221 -12.54 1.03 0.60
C TYR A 221 -14.00 0.98 1.03
N ASP A 222 -14.48 -0.19 1.48
CA ASP A 222 -15.73 -0.41 2.21
C ASP A 222 -15.41 -1.05 3.56
N LEU A 223 -15.76 -0.38 4.66
CA LEU A 223 -15.46 -0.86 6.01
C LEU A 223 -16.49 -1.86 6.53
N LYS A 224 -17.60 -2.10 5.83
CA LYS A 224 -18.61 -3.07 6.29
C LYS A 224 -18.04 -4.47 6.51
N PRO A 225 -17.38 -5.12 5.54
CA PRO A 225 -16.80 -6.44 5.76
C PRO A 225 -15.63 -6.41 6.75
N VAL A 226 -14.89 -5.29 6.82
CA VAL A 226 -13.80 -5.10 7.79
C VAL A 226 -14.32 -5.11 9.22
N ARG A 227 -15.43 -4.41 9.47
CA ARG A 227 -16.15 -4.38 10.75
C ARG A 227 -16.64 -5.76 11.19
N LEU A 228 -17.04 -6.60 10.23
CA LEU A 228 -17.51 -7.97 10.50
C LEU A 228 -16.35 -8.95 10.75
N SER A 229 -15.13 -8.58 10.41
CA SER A 229 -13.94 -9.44 10.56
C SER A 229 -13.29 -9.32 11.94
N ALA A 230 -12.25 -10.14 12.20
CA ALA A 230 -11.43 -10.09 13.41
C ALA A 230 -10.80 -8.71 13.69
N ARG A 231 -10.83 -7.77 12.74
CA ARG A 231 -10.36 -6.39 12.97
C ARG A 231 -11.20 -5.63 13.97
N ALA A 232 -12.47 -6.00 14.16
CA ALA A 232 -13.33 -5.46 15.22
C ALA A 232 -12.85 -5.76 16.65
N LYS A 233 -11.87 -6.66 16.83
CA LYS A 233 -11.25 -6.93 18.13
C LYS A 233 -10.39 -5.75 18.62
N TYR A 234 -9.94 -4.88 17.75
CA TYR A 234 -9.08 -3.74 18.07
C TYR A 234 -9.53 -2.40 17.46
N VAL A 235 -10.52 -2.43 16.58
CA VAL A 235 -11.14 -1.22 16.04
C VAL A 235 -12.59 -1.13 16.53
N LEU A 236 -12.95 0.00 17.11
CA LEU A 236 -14.33 0.32 17.50
C LEU A 236 -15.08 0.89 16.30
N PHE A 237 -15.65 0.01 15.49
CA PHE A 237 -16.47 0.44 14.37
C PHE A 237 -17.86 0.88 14.85
N THR A 238 -18.13 2.17 14.79
CA THR A 238 -19.48 2.73 14.88
C THR A 238 -20.08 2.83 13.48
N ASP A 239 -21.41 3.03 13.39
CA ASP A 239 -22.07 3.27 12.10
C ASP A 239 -21.53 4.56 11.46
N ALA A 240 -21.25 5.58 12.28
CA ALA A 240 -20.65 6.84 11.82
C ALA A 240 -19.23 6.65 11.27
N THR A 241 -18.37 5.88 11.96
CA THR A 241 -17.01 5.55 11.49
C THR A 241 -17.07 4.74 10.21
N GLU A 242 -17.92 3.71 10.16
CA GLU A 242 -18.10 2.88 8.97
C GLU A 242 -18.58 3.73 7.79
N ASP A 243 -19.57 4.60 7.98
CA ASP A 243 -20.06 5.45 6.91
C ASP A 243 -19.03 6.49 6.46
N THR A 244 -18.46 7.25 7.40
CA THR A 244 -17.55 8.35 7.09
C THR A 244 -16.26 7.88 6.41
N LEU A 245 -15.73 6.72 6.82
CA LEU A 245 -14.44 6.18 6.36
C LEU A 245 -14.57 5.08 5.31
N SER A 246 -15.79 4.72 4.85
CA SER A 246 -15.98 3.89 3.65
C SER A 246 -15.93 4.75 2.40
N ILE A 247 -14.75 4.90 1.82
CA ILE A 247 -14.45 5.80 0.70
C ILE A 247 -15.38 5.54 -0.48
N GLN A 248 -15.74 4.29 -0.72
CA GLN A 248 -16.63 3.88 -1.79
C GLN A 248 -18.05 4.48 -1.70
N ARG A 249 -18.46 4.95 -0.53
CA ARG A 249 -19.76 5.63 -0.33
C ARG A 249 -19.73 7.11 -0.71
N HIS A 250 -18.56 7.69 -0.95
CA HIS A 250 -18.36 9.13 -1.13
C HIS A 250 -17.67 9.51 -2.45
N LEU A 251 -17.86 8.71 -3.50
CA LEU A 251 -17.19 8.86 -4.81
C LEU A 251 -17.32 10.27 -5.41
N ALA A 252 -18.45 10.94 -5.18
CA ALA A 252 -18.70 12.28 -5.72
C ALA A 252 -17.62 13.29 -5.30
N ARG A 253 -17.04 13.11 -4.09
CA ARG A 253 -16.03 14.01 -3.52
C ARG A 253 -14.62 13.81 -4.11
N ILE A 254 -14.35 12.68 -4.77
CA ILE A 254 -13.05 12.40 -5.37
C ILE A 254 -12.85 13.33 -6.56
N ALA A 255 -11.83 14.18 -6.48
CA ALA A 255 -11.60 15.30 -7.41
C ALA A 255 -10.31 15.17 -8.25
N CYS A 256 -9.56 14.08 -8.12
CA CYS A 256 -8.33 13.80 -8.86
C CYS A 256 -8.34 12.41 -9.51
N PRO A 257 -7.48 12.14 -10.51
CA PRO A 257 -7.25 10.78 -11.00
C PRO A 257 -6.76 9.86 -9.90
N VAL A 258 -7.27 8.61 -9.89
CA VAL A 258 -6.91 7.58 -8.92
C VAL A 258 -6.27 6.38 -9.63
N THR A 259 -5.09 5.98 -9.18
CA THR A 259 -4.50 4.70 -9.54
C THR A 259 -4.73 3.75 -8.38
N LEU A 260 -5.36 2.61 -8.64
CA LEU A 260 -5.58 1.53 -7.68
C LEU A 260 -4.64 0.38 -8.01
N ALA A 261 -4.14 -0.32 -7.00
CA ALA A 261 -3.28 -1.47 -7.22
C ALA A 261 -3.52 -2.57 -6.18
N HIS A 262 -3.34 -3.82 -6.59
CA HIS A 262 -3.26 -4.98 -5.71
C HIS A 262 -2.34 -6.05 -6.29
N GLY A 263 -1.80 -6.93 -5.43
CA GLY A 263 -1.05 -8.12 -5.83
C GLY A 263 -1.96 -9.33 -6.04
N THR A 264 -1.53 -10.28 -6.87
CA THR A 264 -2.29 -11.53 -7.08
C THR A 264 -2.11 -12.54 -5.95
N PHE A 265 -1.10 -12.38 -5.10
CA PHE A 265 -0.88 -13.17 -3.88
C PHE A 265 -1.35 -12.42 -2.62
N GLU A 266 -2.38 -11.61 -2.75
CA GLU A 266 -3.11 -11.04 -1.62
C GLU A 266 -4.37 -11.85 -1.30
N THR A 267 -4.94 -11.62 -0.11
CA THR A 267 -6.22 -12.23 0.24
C THR A 267 -7.32 -11.83 -0.76
N PRO A 268 -8.30 -12.71 -0.99
CA PRO A 268 -9.39 -12.42 -1.93
C PRO A 268 -10.15 -11.11 -1.64
N GLU A 269 -10.35 -10.75 -0.36
CA GLU A 269 -11.07 -9.53 0.02
C GLU A 269 -10.30 -8.25 -0.32
N PHE A 270 -8.98 -8.19 -0.15
CA PHE A 270 -8.20 -7.03 -0.57
C PHE A 270 -8.20 -6.86 -2.08
N GLN A 271 -8.09 -7.97 -2.82
CA GLN A 271 -8.21 -7.95 -4.27
C GLN A 271 -9.63 -7.52 -4.71
N ARG A 272 -10.69 -8.08 -4.07
CA ARG A 272 -12.09 -7.73 -4.36
C ARG A 272 -12.35 -6.26 -4.10
N GLN A 273 -12.03 -5.76 -2.91
CA GLN A 273 -12.26 -4.35 -2.56
C GLN A 273 -11.57 -3.39 -3.53
N THR A 274 -10.34 -3.73 -3.97
CA THR A 274 -9.63 -2.89 -4.95
C THR A 274 -10.32 -2.90 -6.31
N ARG A 275 -10.79 -4.06 -6.79
CA ARG A 275 -11.53 -4.17 -8.06
C ARG A 275 -12.90 -3.49 -7.99
N ASP A 276 -13.63 -3.71 -6.90
CA ASP A 276 -14.97 -3.13 -6.73
C ASP A 276 -14.91 -1.60 -6.66
N PHE A 277 -13.88 -1.06 -5.99
CA PHE A 277 -13.68 0.38 -5.94
C PHE A 277 -13.28 0.95 -7.30
N ALA A 278 -12.45 0.24 -8.08
CA ALA A 278 -12.13 0.63 -9.45
C ALA A 278 -13.40 0.68 -10.31
N ALA A 279 -14.21 -0.38 -10.28
CA ALA A 279 -15.47 -0.44 -11.02
C ALA A 279 -16.46 0.65 -10.60
N ALA A 280 -16.52 0.96 -9.31
CA ALA A 280 -17.37 2.04 -8.80
C ALA A 280 -16.92 3.43 -9.28
N LEU A 281 -15.60 3.67 -9.33
CA LEU A 281 -15.04 4.91 -9.89
C LEU A 281 -15.32 5.02 -11.40
N GLU A 282 -15.14 3.94 -12.15
CA GLU A 282 -15.49 3.89 -13.58
C GLU A 282 -16.96 4.20 -13.82
N ALA A 283 -17.86 3.55 -13.07
CA ALA A 283 -19.30 3.79 -13.15
C ALA A 283 -19.69 5.23 -12.77
N ALA A 284 -18.92 5.86 -11.88
CA ALA A 284 -19.07 7.27 -11.50
C ALA A 284 -18.34 8.25 -12.46
N HIS A 285 -17.83 7.76 -13.58
CA HIS A 285 -17.06 8.54 -14.57
C HIS A 285 -15.86 9.29 -13.98
N LYS A 286 -15.22 8.71 -12.95
CA LYS A 286 -13.99 9.24 -12.36
C LYS A 286 -12.78 8.64 -13.06
N PRO A 287 -11.73 9.44 -13.37
CA PRO A 287 -10.50 8.90 -13.94
C PRO A 287 -9.86 7.90 -13.00
N VAL A 288 -9.79 6.63 -13.41
CA VAL A 288 -9.21 5.54 -12.64
C VAL A 288 -8.33 4.65 -13.51
N THR A 289 -7.27 4.11 -12.92
CA THR A 289 -6.42 3.07 -13.49
C THR A 289 -6.27 1.96 -12.47
N LEU A 290 -6.51 0.71 -12.87
CA LEU A 290 -6.28 -0.46 -12.03
C LEU A 290 -5.01 -1.19 -12.46
N LEU A 291 -4.09 -1.39 -11.52
CA LEU A 291 -2.84 -2.13 -11.70
C LEU A 291 -2.91 -3.45 -10.94
N VAL A 292 -2.50 -4.53 -11.60
CA VAL A 292 -2.43 -5.86 -10.98
C VAL A 292 -0.98 -6.32 -10.94
N GLY A 293 -0.45 -6.48 -9.73
CA GLY A 293 0.90 -6.96 -9.45
C GLY A 293 0.94 -8.49 -9.52
N GLN A 294 1.34 -9.04 -10.67
CA GLN A 294 1.43 -10.47 -10.86
C GLN A 294 2.54 -11.08 -10.00
N GLY A 295 2.20 -12.07 -9.17
CA GLY A 295 3.15 -12.78 -8.31
C GLY A 295 3.58 -12.00 -7.06
N TYR A 296 3.05 -10.81 -6.80
CA TYR A 296 3.33 -10.05 -5.58
C TYR A 296 2.32 -10.34 -4.49
N ASN A 297 2.81 -10.52 -3.26
CA ASN A 297 1.97 -10.48 -2.07
C ASN A 297 1.75 -9.05 -1.57
N HIS A 298 0.90 -8.90 -0.56
CA HIS A 298 0.52 -7.61 0.01
C HIS A 298 1.70 -6.69 0.37
N PHE A 299 2.72 -7.25 1.02
CA PHE A 299 3.85 -6.46 1.52
C PHE A 299 4.86 -6.16 0.39
N GLU A 300 5.11 -7.09 -0.51
CA GLU A 300 5.99 -6.88 -1.66
C GLU A 300 5.47 -5.80 -2.62
N MET A 301 4.15 -5.60 -2.68
CA MET A 301 3.56 -4.52 -3.48
C MET A 301 4.16 -3.16 -3.12
N ALA A 302 4.29 -2.85 -1.82
CA ALA A 302 4.83 -1.56 -1.39
C ALA A 302 6.31 -1.38 -1.77
N GLU A 303 7.11 -2.45 -1.84
CA GLU A 303 8.52 -2.38 -2.26
C GLU A 303 8.66 -1.91 -3.71
N THR A 304 7.66 -2.18 -4.56
CA THR A 304 7.70 -1.74 -5.97
C THR A 304 7.66 -0.21 -6.12
N LEU A 305 7.30 0.53 -5.07
CA LEU A 305 7.33 2.00 -5.04
C LEU A 305 8.78 2.53 -4.98
N ALA A 306 9.70 1.76 -4.42
CA ALA A 306 11.10 2.12 -4.31
C ALA A 306 11.92 1.90 -5.61
N ASN A 307 11.28 1.37 -6.65
CA ASN A 307 11.92 1.16 -7.94
C ASN A 307 11.23 2.03 -8.99
N PRO A 308 11.93 2.98 -9.66
CA PRO A 308 11.32 3.86 -10.66
C PRO A 308 10.73 3.10 -11.87
N TYR A 309 11.18 1.87 -12.12
CA TYR A 309 10.65 0.95 -13.13
C TYR A 309 9.69 -0.10 -12.55
N GLY A 310 9.55 -0.16 -11.23
CA GLY A 310 8.60 -1.03 -10.53
C GLY A 310 7.15 -0.62 -10.78
N LEU A 311 6.22 -1.52 -10.45
CA LEU A 311 4.81 -1.32 -10.75
C LEU A 311 4.27 0.00 -10.18
N LEU A 312 4.48 0.25 -8.88
CA LEU A 312 3.98 1.46 -8.22
C LEU A 312 4.88 2.67 -8.46
N GLY A 313 6.21 2.50 -8.47
CA GLY A 313 7.14 3.61 -8.70
C GLY A 313 6.94 4.26 -10.06
N ARG A 314 6.89 3.44 -11.13
CA ARG A 314 6.61 3.92 -12.48
C ARG A 314 5.25 4.63 -12.58
N ALA A 315 4.21 4.05 -11.97
CA ALA A 315 2.88 4.64 -11.99
C ALA A 315 2.82 5.98 -11.24
N ALA A 316 3.47 6.06 -10.06
CA ALA A 316 3.54 7.30 -9.29
C ALA A 316 4.29 8.39 -10.05
N LEU A 317 5.45 8.08 -10.63
CA LEU A 317 6.22 9.05 -11.41
C LEU A 317 5.44 9.50 -12.67
N ALA A 318 4.82 8.58 -13.38
CA ALA A 318 4.00 8.91 -14.56
C ALA A 318 2.83 9.83 -14.18
N GLN A 319 2.13 9.58 -13.06
CA GLN A 319 1.05 10.44 -12.57
C GLN A 319 1.55 11.86 -12.24
N MET A 320 2.80 11.99 -11.81
CA MET A 320 3.46 13.27 -11.52
C MET A 320 4.06 13.95 -12.77
N GLY A 321 4.00 13.32 -13.94
CA GLY A 321 4.65 13.79 -15.17
C GLY A 321 6.18 13.76 -15.09
N LEU A 322 6.73 12.81 -14.31
CA LEU A 322 8.16 12.61 -14.12
C LEU A 322 8.63 11.35 -14.85
N ALA A 323 9.84 11.41 -15.41
CA ALA A 323 10.52 10.24 -15.94
C ALA A 323 11.31 9.52 -14.83
N PRO A 324 11.55 8.19 -14.94
CA PRO A 324 12.57 7.52 -14.15
C PRO A 324 13.94 8.17 -14.36
N ALA A 325 14.67 8.39 -13.27
CA ALA A 325 16.04 8.93 -13.28
C ALA A 325 17.06 7.79 -13.20
#